data_d38a60ef23fa08c0f8084b6cb430154b
#
_entry.id   d38a60ef23fa08c0f8084b6cb430154b
#
_cell.length_a   1.000
_cell.length_b   1.000
_cell.length_c   1.000
_cell.angle_alpha   90.00
_cell.angle_beta   90.00
_cell.angle_gamma   90.00
#
_symmetry.space_group_name_H-M   'P 1'
#
loop_
_entity.id
_entity.type
_entity.pdbx_description
1 polymer ?
#
loop_
_entity_poly.entity_id
_entity_poly.type
_entity_poly.pdbx_seq_one_letter_code
_entity_poly.pdbx_strand_id
1 'polypeptide(L)'
;MRHLKRTAKLGRTGEHRNAMLANLVCSLIKHKRVTTTLAKAKAARSVAEKLVTLGKKGTIHDRRLAAARLHQEDVVKILFNEIAPAQKDRPGGYTRIVRMHQRQGDAAQLAILEWVDMPIVSETPAAEKPAEETKPAEEAAEGKAEKKGKKKKEKEEAAEAKA
;
A
#
# COMPACT_ATOMS: atom_id res chain seq x y z
N MET A 1 -37.55 -15.68 1.23
CA MET A 1 -37.53 -14.21 1.36
C MET A 1 -36.14 -13.72 1.80
N ARG A 2 -35.70 -12.52 1.32
CA ARG A 2 -34.41 -11.91 1.70
C ARG A 2 -34.64 -10.72 2.62
N HIS A 3 -34.83 -10.97 3.89
CA HIS A 3 -34.97 -9.89 4.85
C HIS A 3 -33.60 -9.33 5.24
N LEU A 4 -33.44 -7.99 5.17
CA LEU A 4 -32.27 -7.23 5.61
C LEU A 4 -30.89 -7.60 4.96
N LYS A 5 -30.86 -8.49 3.97
CA LYS A 5 -29.62 -8.87 3.27
C LYS A 5 -29.30 -7.90 2.13
N ARG A 6 -28.47 -6.91 2.39
CA ARG A 6 -28.02 -5.90 1.41
C ARG A 6 -26.75 -6.30 0.63
N THR A 7 -26.36 -7.57 0.65
CA THR A 7 -25.13 -8.03 -0.01
C THR A 7 -25.31 -8.05 -1.53
N ALA A 8 -24.61 -7.19 -2.24
CA ALA A 8 -24.55 -7.20 -3.69
C ALA A 8 -23.81 -8.48 -4.15
N LYS A 9 -24.45 -9.32 -4.96
CA LYS A 9 -23.83 -10.55 -5.51
C LYS A 9 -22.76 -10.27 -6.56
N LEU A 10 -22.85 -9.16 -7.28
CA LEU A 10 -21.90 -8.70 -8.33
C LEU A 10 -21.68 -9.73 -9.44
N GLY A 11 -22.68 -10.58 -9.71
CA GLY A 11 -22.58 -11.64 -10.72
C GLY A 11 -21.54 -12.73 -10.42
N ARG A 12 -21.17 -12.95 -9.13
CA ARG A 12 -20.08 -13.85 -8.72
C ARG A 12 -20.51 -14.85 -7.67
N THR A 13 -19.83 -16.01 -7.60
CA THR A 13 -19.92 -16.95 -6.48
C THR A 13 -19.42 -16.28 -5.19
N GLY A 14 -19.73 -16.87 -4.03
CA GLY A 14 -19.36 -16.31 -2.73
C GLY A 14 -17.84 -16.11 -2.59
N GLU A 15 -17.09 -17.15 -2.88
CA GLU A 15 -15.63 -17.18 -2.78
C GLU A 15 -14.96 -16.16 -3.71
N HIS A 16 -15.31 -16.19 -4.99
CA HIS A 16 -14.80 -15.23 -5.96
C HIS A 16 -15.13 -13.78 -5.61
N ARG A 17 -16.32 -13.52 -5.07
CA ARG A 17 -16.68 -12.18 -4.60
C ARG A 17 -15.83 -11.74 -3.41
N ASN A 18 -15.61 -12.61 -2.43
CA ASN A 18 -14.77 -12.29 -1.27
C ASN A 18 -13.32 -12.02 -1.69
N ALA A 19 -12.74 -12.86 -2.55
CA ALA A 19 -11.39 -12.65 -3.09
C ALA A 19 -11.29 -11.33 -3.87
N MET A 20 -12.28 -11.03 -4.73
CA MET A 20 -12.32 -9.77 -5.48
C MET A 20 -12.40 -8.55 -4.56
N LEU A 21 -13.22 -8.60 -3.50
CA LEU A 21 -13.33 -7.51 -2.52
C LEU A 21 -12.06 -7.37 -1.69
N ALA A 22 -11.42 -8.47 -1.29
CA ALA A 22 -10.14 -8.46 -0.59
C ALA A 22 -9.06 -7.77 -1.45
N ASN A 23 -8.89 -8.17 -2.71
CA ASN A 23 -7.93 -7.57 -3.61
C ASN A 23 -8.21 -6.08 -3.87
N LEU A 24 -9.48 -5.68 -4.03
CA LEU A 24 -9.84 -4.28 -4.20
C LEU A 24 -9.47 -3.43 -2.96
N VAL A 25 -9.70 -3.96 -1.76
CA VAL A 25 -9.32 -3.29 -0.51
C VAL A 25 -7.81 -3.29 -0.32
N CYS A 26 -7.10 -4.36 -0.69
CA CYS A 26 -5.64 -4.36 -0.70
C CYS A 26 -5.07 -3.25 -1.59
N SER A 27 -5.62 -3.10 -2.80
CA SER A 27 -5.24 -2.00 -3.71
C SER A 27 -5.55 -0.63 -3.11
N LEU A 28 -6.70 -0.47 -2.45
CA LEU A 28 -7.07 0.77 -1.76
C LEU A 28 -6.09 1.12 -0.64
N ILE A 29 -5.63 0.13 0.12
CA ILE A 29 -4.65 0.33 1.21
C ILE A 29 -3.30 0.76 0.64
N LYS A 30 -2.83 0.09 -0.43
CA LYS A 30 -1.53 0.40 -1.08
C LYS A 30 -1.52 1.76 -1.75
N HIS A 31 -2.52 2.04 -2.57
CA HIS A 31 -2.55 3.23 -3.44
C HIS A 31 -3.37 4.40 -2.87
N LYS A 32 -3.98 4.22 -1.68
CA LYS A 32 -4.83 5.23 -1.00
C LYS A 32 -6.10 5.60 -1.78
N ARG A 33 -6.16 5.34 -3.08
CA ARG A 33 -7.25 5.67 -4.01
C ARG A 33 -7.37 4.60 -5.09
N VAL A 34 -8.62 4.19 -5.43
CA VAL A 34 -8.89 3.18 -6.47
C VAL A 34 -10.09 3.57 -7.30
N THR A 35 -9.95 3.50 -8.63
CA THR A 35 -11.05 3.71 -9.58
C THR A 35 -11.69 2.36 -9.92
N THR A 36 -13.00 2.25 -9.75
CA THR A 36 -13.76 1.01 -10.04
C THR A 36 -15.23 1.31 -10.37
N THR A 37 -16.04 0.29 -10.62
CA THR A 37 -17.47 0.52 -10.83
C THR A 37 -18.18 0.86 -9.52
N LEU A 38 -19.21 1.70 -9.57
CA LEU A 38 -19.96 2.18 -8.42
C LEU A 38 -20.50 1.04 -7.54
N ALA A 39 -20.97 -0.06 -8.14
CA ALA A 39 -21.47 -1.22 -7.41
C ALA A 39 -20.36 -1.92 -6.60
N LYS A 40 -19.15 -2.09 -7.19
CA LYS A 40 -17.99 -2.65 -6.51
C LYS A 40 -17.49 -1.72 -5.41
N ALA A 41 -17.41 -0.40 -5.66
CA ALA A 41 -17.01 0.59 -4.67
C ALA A 41 -17.92 0.56 -3.43
N LYS A 42 -19.25 0.52 -3.63
CA LYS A 42 -20.22 0.40 -2.52
C LYS A 42 -20.04 -0.88 -1.69
N ALA A 43 -19.73 -2.00 -2.34
CA ALA A 43 -19.50 -3.26 -1.64
C ALA A 43 -18.14 -3.26 -0.88
N ALA A 44 -17.07 -2.75 -1.52
CA ALA A 44 -15.74 -2.66 -0.93
C ALA A 44 -15.68 -1.71 0.26
N ARG A 45 -16.41 -0.59 0.23
CA ARG A 45 -16.53 0.35 1.33
C ARG A 45 -16.87 -0.35 2.65
N SER A 46 -17.87 -1.23 2.65
CA SER A 46 -18.28 -1.95 3.86
C SER A 46 -17.18 -2.85 4.43
N VAL A 47 -16.35 -3.44 3.57
CA VAL A 47 -15.21 -4.28 3.98
C VAL A 47 -14.07 -3.41 4.51
N ALA A 48 -13.72 -2.34 3.79
CA ALA A 48 -12.66 -1.42 4.16
C ALA A 48 -12.92 -0.76 5.54
N GLU A 49 -14.12 -0.25 5.77
CA GLU A 49 -14.48 0.38 7.03
C GLU A 49 -14.41 -0.58 8.24
N LYS A 50 -14.81 -1.83 8.06
CA LYS A 50 -14.67 -2.86 9.11
C LYS A 50 -13.19 -3.14 9.42
N LEU A 51 -12.33 -3.16 8.41
CA LEU A 51 -10.89 -3.38 8.60
C LEU A 51 -10.21 -2.21 9.33
N VAL A 52 -10.59 -0.97 9.03
CA VAL A 52 -10.12 0.19 9.81
C VAL A 52 -10.57 0.11 11.27
N THR A 53 -11.80 -0.31 11.52
CA THR A 53 -12.30 -0.51 12.90
C THR A 53 -11.48 -1.55 13.66
N LEU A 54 -11.09 -2.67 13.01
CA LEU A 54 -10.16 -3.65 13.58
C LEU A 54 -8.77 -3.05 13.81
N GLY A 55 -8.27 -2.27 12.84
CA GLY A 55 -7.01 -1.56 12.94
C GLY A 55 -6.93 -0.61 14.14
N LYS A 56 -8.01 0.12 14.42
CA LYS A 56 -8.12 1.03 15.57
C LYS A 56 -8.09 0.31 16.92
N LYS A 57 -8.60 -0.91 17.02
CA LYS A 57 -8.52 -1.73 18.24
C LYS A 57 -7.10 -2.23 18.51
N GLY A 58 -6.34 -2.54 17.47
CA GLY A 58 -4.91 -2.83 17.51
C GLY A 58 -4.50 -4.15 18.17
N THR A 59 -5.42 -5.01 18.60
CA THR A 59 -5.08 -6.27 19.28
C THR A 59 -4.47 -7.30 18.31
N ILE A 60 -3.74 -8.28 18.84
CA ILE A 60 -3.20 -9.41 18.05
C ILE A 60 -4.34 -10.19 17.39
N HIS A 61 -5.48 -10.33 18.09
CA HIS A 61 -6.67 -10.98 17.54
C HIS A 61 -7.20 -10.22 16.31
N ASP A 62 -7.31 -8.89 16.39
CA ASP A 62 -7.78 -8.07 15.28
C ASP A 62 -6.84 -8.12 14.09
N ARG A 63 -5.51 -8.19 14.32
CA ARG A 63 -4.53 -8.41 13.24
C ARG A 63 -4.72 -9.75 12.53
N ARG A 64 -4.96 -10.84 13.27
CA ARG A 64 -5.26 -12.15 12.69
C ARG A 64 -6.56 -12.14 11.89
N LEU A 65 -7.62 -11.46 12.36
CA LEU A 65 -8.86 -11.29 11.61
C LEU A 65 -8.67 -10.48 10.33
N ALA A 66 -7.86 -9.43 10.36
CA ALA A 66 -7.53 -8.64 9.18
C ALA A 66 -6.73 -9.46 8.17
N ALA A 67 -5.73 -10.22 8.62
CA ALA A 67 -4.93 -11.12 7.78
C ALA A 67 -5.80 -12.20 7.10
N ALA A 68 -6.72 -12.83 7.85
CA ALA A 68 -7.66 -13.80 7.31
C ALA A 68 -8.61 -13.25 6.24
N ARG A 69 -8.85 -11.93 6.23
CA ARG A 69 -9.70 -11.26 5.22
C ARG A 69 -8.94 -10.75 4.01
N LEU A 70 -7.71 -10.25 4.20
CA LEU A 70 -6.91 -9.61 3.16
C LEU A 70 -5.97 -10.59 2.46
N HIS A 71 -5.55 -11.65 3.13
CA HIS A 71 -4.59 -12.66 2.66
C HIS A 71 -3.22 -12.10 2.25
N GLN A 72 -2.89 -10.86 2.65
CA GLN A 72 -1.62 -10.19 2.36
C GLN A 72 -1.09 -9.52 3.63
N GLU A 73 -0.01 -10.05 4.20
CA GLU A 73 0.56 -9.56 5.47
C GLU A 73 1.13 -8.14 5.37
N ASP A 74 1.75 -7.79 4.25
CA ASP A 74 2.31 -6.45 4.04
C ASP A 74 1.24 -5.37 4.06
N VAL A 75 0.08 -5.67 3.46
CA VAL A 75 -1.07 -4.76 3.47
C VAL A 75 -1.64 -4.60 4.88
N VAL A 76 -1.64 -5.67 5.67
CA VAL A 76 -2.06 -5.61 7.07
C VAL A 76 -1.10 -4.71 7.88
N LYS A 77 0.21 -4.78 7.64
CA LYS A 77 1.19 -3.87 8.28
C LYS A 77 0.87 -2.40 7.97
N ILE A 78 0.64 -2.06 6.68
CA ILE A 78 0.27 -0.70 6.27
C ILE A 78 -1.04 -0.25 6.93
N LEU A 79 -2.05 -1.12 6.96
CA LEU A 79 -3.34 -0.82 7.58
C LEU A 79 -3.19 -0.41 9.06
N PHE A 80 -2.43 -1.18 9.85
CA PHE A 80 -2.28 -0.95 11.29
C PHE A 80 -1.29 0.17 11.62
N ASN A 81 -0.27 0.39 10.80
CA ASN A 81 0.79 1.37 11.09
C ASN A 81 0.50 2.76 10.51
N GLU A 82 -0.21 2.85 9.37
CA GLU A 82 -0.46 4.11 8.68
C GLU A 82 -1.93 4.51 8.71
N ILE A 83 -2.84 3.65 8.24
CA ILE A 83 -4.24 4.02 8.00
C ILE A 83 -5.02 4.12 9.32
N ALA A 84 -4.90 3.14 10.20
CA ALA A 84 -5.65 3.12 11.44
C ALA A 84 -5.29 4.29 12.39
N PRO A 85 -4.01 4.67 12.57
CA PRO A 85 -3.64 5.86 13.34
C PRO A 85 -4.16 7.16 12.73
N ALA A 86 -4.09 7.32 11.39
CA ALA A 86 -4.58 8.51 10.70
C ALA A 86 -6.10 8.73 10.86
N GLN A 87 -6.86 7.65 11.09
CA GLN A 87 -8.31 7.69 11.25
C GLN A 87 -8.76 7.61 12.72
N LYS A 88 -7.86 7.79 13.70
CA LYS A 88 -8.12 7.55 15.13
C LYS A 88 -9.29 8.37 15.66
N ASP A 89 -9.35 9.64 15.31
CA ASP A 89 -10.33 10.59 15.86
C ASP A 89 -11.73 10.48 15.21
N ARG A 90 -11.81 9.84 14.03
CA ARG A 90 -13.05 9.72 13.29
C ARG A 90 -13.87 8.51 13.78
N PRO A 91 -15.14 8.66 14.20
CA PRO A 91 -15.95 7.56 14.72
C PRO A 91 -16.45 6.58 13.65
N GLY A 92 -16.34 6.93 12.35
CA GLY A 92 -16.77 6.11 11.21
C GLY A 92 -16.77 6.90 9.91
N GLY A 93 -17.11 6.24 8.78
CA GLY A 93 -17.10 6.90 7.47
C GLY A 93 -15.69 7.23 7.01
N TYR A 94 -14.78 6.28 7.13
CA TYR A 94 -13.36 6.44 6.80
C TYR A 94 -13.08 6.56 5.31
N THR A 95 -14.06 6.18 4.47
CA THR A 95 -13.91 6.17 3.01
C THR A 95 -14.93 7.07 2.34
N ARG A 96 -14.55 7.67 1.22
CA ARG A 96 -15.39 8.47 0.34
C ARG A 96 -15.53 7.80 -1.02
N ILE A 97 -16.73 7.89 -1.61
CA ILE A 97 -17.00 7.44 -2.98
C ILE A 97 -17.35 8.68 -3.81
N VAL A 98 -16.48 9.00 -4.78
CA VAL A 98 -16.71 10.09 -5.76
C VAL A 98 -17.19 9.43 -7.05
N ARG A 99 -18.38 9.83 -7.52
CA ARG A 99 -18.91 9.31 -8.79
C ARG A 99 -18.19 9.95 -9.96
N MET A 100 -17.90 9.14 -10.98
CA MET A 100 -17.32 9.57 -12.24
C MET A 100 -18.33 9.39 -13.38
N HIS A 101 -17.86 9.67 -14.59
CA HIS A 101 -18.62 9.42 -15.81
C HIS A 101 -18.84 7.91 -16.07
N GLN A 102 -19.65 7.58 -17.05
CA GLN A 102 -19.83 6.22 -17.54
C GLN A 102 -18.63 5.79 -18.38
N ARG A 103 -18.25 4.51 -18.23
CA ARG A 103 -17.19 3.93 -19.05
C ARG A 103 -17.67 3.75 -20.48
N GLN A 104 -16.85 4.11 -21.46
CA GLN A 104 -17.13 3.84 -22.87
C GLN A 104 -17.18 2.32 -23.12
N GLY A 105 -18.08 1.89 -23.99
CA GLY A 105 -18.29 0.51 -24.36
C GLY A 105 -19.45 -0.17 -23.63
N ASP A 106 -19.45 -0.19 -22.28
CA ASP A 106 -20.47 -0.91 -21.48
C ASP A 106 -21.35 0.04 -20.63
N ALA A 107 -21.17 1.35 -20.74
CA ALA A 107 -21.91 2.36 -19.98
C ALA A 107 -21.90 2.14 -18.45
N ALA A 108 -20.92 1.39 -17.91
CA ALA A 108 -20.80 1.13 -16.49
C ALA A 108 -20.51 2.42 -15.72
N GLN A 109 -21.26 2.68 -14.66
CA GLN A 109 -21.02 3.80 -13.76
C GLN A 109 -19.70 3.61 -13.02
N LEU A 110 -18.75 4.51 -13.24
CA LEU A 110 -17.45 4.51 -12.55
C LEU A 110 -17.53 5.33 -11.27
N ALA A 111 -16.67 4.98 -10.32
CA ALA A 111 -16.49 5.72 -9.09
C ALA A 111 -15.07 5.55 -8.56
N ILE A 112 -14.59 6.57 -7.88
CA ILE A 112 -13.36 6.54 -7.11
C ILE A 112 -13.72 6.22 -5.67
N LEU A 113 -13.03 5.25 -5.09
CA LEU A 113 -13.03 4.95 -3.66
C LEU A 113 -11.72 5.43 -3.08
N GLU A 114 -11.76 6.28 -2.06
CA GLU A 114 -10.58 6.89 -1.44
C GLU A 114 -10.73 6.98 0.09
N TRP A 115 -9.61 7.12 0.81
CA TRP A 115 -9.60 7.44 2.23
C TRP A 115 -9.84 8.95 2.42
N VAL A 116 -10.56 9.32 3.48
CA VAL A 116 -10.96 10.73 3.70
C VAL A 116 -9.80 11.58 4.22
N ASP A 117 -9.02 11.08 5.18
CA ASP A 117 -8.02 11.85 5.91
C ASP A 117 -6.57 11.55 5.52
N MET A 118 -6.37 10.90 4.36
CA MET A 118 -5.03 10.59 3.88
C MET A 118 -4.64 11.51 2.72
N PRO A 119 -3.42 12.08 2.75
CA PRO A 119 -2.92 12.81 1.60
C PRO A 119 -2.83 11.84 0.41
N ILE A 120 -3.47 12.22 -0.68
CA ILE A 120 -3.34 11.49 -1.95
C ILE A 120 -1.93 11.78 -2.45
N VAL A 121 -1.03 10.82 -2.36
CA VAL A 121 0.21 10.86 -3.13
C VAL A 121 -0.22 10.67 -4.58
N SER A 122 -0.41 11.79 -5.30
CA SER A 122 -0.49 11.75 -6.75
C SER A 122 0.90 11.33 -7.22
N GLU A 123 1.04 10.07 -7.61
CA GLU A 123 2.11 9.68 -8.52
C GLU A 123 1.83 10.44 -9.84
N THR A 124 2.31 11.65 -9.92
CA THR A 124 2.58 12.27 -11.22
C THR A 124 3.64 11.38 -11.86
N PRO A 125 3.39 10.81 -13.04
CA PRO A 125 4.46 10.16 -13.78
C PRO A 125 5.59 11.17 -13.88
N ALA A 126 6.79 10.74 -13.44
CA ALA A 126 7.98 11.56 -13.48
C ALA A 126 8.14 12.11 -14.90
N ALA A 127 7.78 13.36 -15.08
CA ALA A 127 8.21 14.12 -16.24
C ALA A 127 9.73 14.23 -16.16
N GLU A 128 10.38 13.73 -17.20
CA GLU A 128 11.79 13.86 -17.47
C GLU A 128 12.27 15.28 -17.14
N LYS A 129 13.23 15.38 -16.24
CA LYS A 129 14.02 16.60 -16.10
C LYS A 129 15.01 16.61 -17.24
N PRO A 130 15.03 17.64 -18.08
CA PRO A 130 16.13 17.80 -19.04
C PRO A 130 17.42 18.04 -18.27
N ALA A 131 18.46 17.37 -18.75
CA ALA A 131 19.81 17.56 -18.33
C ALA A 131 20.24 19.02 -18.56
N GLU A 132 20.73 19.69 -17.53
CA GLU A 132 21.53 20.90 -17.68
C GLU A 132 22.93 20.62 -17.13
N GLU A 133 23.88 20.68 -18.04
CA GLU A 133 25.33 20.56 -17.81
C GLU A 133 25.79 21.62 -16.84
N THR A 134 26.60 21.25 -15.89
CA THR A 134 27.85 21.99 -15.58
C THR A 134 28.79 21.08 -14.80
N LYS A 135 29.98 20.79 -15.40
CA LYS A 135 31.25 20.46 -14.73
C LYS A 135 31.86 21.77 -14.20
N PRO A 136 32.88 21.81 -13.32
CA PRO A 136 33.80 20.75 -12.90
C PRO A 136 34.10 20.76 -11.39
N ALA A 137 34.74 19.73 -10.88
CA ALA A 137 35.96 19.85 -10.07
C ALA A 137 36.45 18.44 -9.67
N GLU A 138 37.56 18.10 -10.25
CA GLU A 138 38.57 17.18 -9.82
C GLU A 138 39.01 17.53 -8.37
N GLU A 139 39.01 16.58 -7.47
CA GLU A 139 39.88 16.42 -6.30
C GLU A 139 39.14 15.59 -5.23
N ALA A 140 39.36 14.30 -5.20
CA ALA A 140 39.23 13.41 -4.01
C ALA A 140 39.36 11.92 -4.39
N ALA A 141 40.32 11.52 -5.19
CA ALA A 141 40.56 10.12 -5.55
C ALA A 141 41.88 9.53 -5.00
N GLU A 142 42.62 10.21 -4.15
CA GLU A 142 43.91 9.70 -3.62
C GLU A 142 43.90 9.17 -2.18
N GLY A 143 42.80 9.25 -1.45
CA GLY A 143 42.75 8.87 -0.03
C GLY A 143 42.33 7.42 0.30
N LYS A 144 41.97 6.58 -0.67
CA LYS A 144 41.42 5.23 -0.40
C LYS A 144 42.28 4.04 -0.82
N ALA A 145 43.40 4.27 -1.46
CA ALA A 145 44.31 3.20 -1.88
C ALA A 145 45.34 2.79 -0.80
N GLU A 146 45.73 3.69 0.11
CA GLU A 146 46.75 3.38 1.12
C GLU A 146 46.29 2.57 2.34
N LYS A 147 44.97 2.60 2.67
CA LYS A 147 44.45 1.84 3.81
C LYS A 147 44.18 0.35 3.53
N LYS A 148 44.18 -0.07 2.27
CA LYS A 148 43.98 -1.48 1.90
C LYS A 148 45.27 -2.28 1.80
N GLY A 149 46.41 -1.60 1.58
CA GLY A 149 47.75 -2.21 1.49
C GLY A 149 48.33 -2.60 2.86
N LYS A 150 48.08 -1.80 3.90
CA LYS A 150 48.63 -2.06 5.24
C LYS A 150 47.95 -3.23 5.96
N LYS A 151 46.67 -3.48 5.72
CA LYS A 151 45.94 -4.57 6.38
C LYS A 151 46.20 -5.96 5.76
N LYS A 152 46.79 -6.01 4.57
CA LYS A 152 47.16 -7.29 3.93
C LYS A 152 48.57 -7.75 4.32
N LYS A 153 49.51 -6.82 4.64
CA LYS A 153 50.85 -7.14 5.11
C LYS A 153 50.88 -7.63 6.58
N GLU A 154 50.05 -7.06 7.42
CA GLU A 154 49.96 -7.50 8.83
C GLU A 154 49.33 -8.89 9.00
N LYS A 155 48.57 -9.37 8.03
CA LYS A 155 47.96 -10.72 8.08
C LYS A 155 48.82 -11.84 7.51
N GLU A 156 49.86 -11.48 6.71
CA GLU A 156 50.81 -12.43 6.16
C GLU A 156 51.96 -12.67 7.14
N GLU A 157 52.36 -11.64 7.90
CA GLU A 157 53.44 -11.78 8.93
C GLU A 157 52.99 -12.54 10.18
N ALA A 158 51.66 -12.56 10.46
CA ALA A 158 51.09 -13.34 11.58
C ALA A 158 50.86 -14.82 11.25
N ALA A 159 51.00 -15.22 9.99
CA ALA A 159 50.88 -16.63 9.57
C ALA A 159 52.20 -17.40 9.53
N GLU A 160 53.33 -16.68 9.41
CA GLU A 160 54.68 -17.28 9.36
C GLU A 160 55.29 -17.52 10.76
N ALA A 161 54.74 -16.99 11.83
CA ALA A 161 55.20 -17.15 13.20
C ALA A 161 54.56 -18.35 13.95
N LYS A 162 53.85 -19.22 13.26
CA LYS A 162 53.18 -20.42 13.85
C LYS A 162 53.38 -21.70 13.03
N ALA A 163 54.48 -21.84 12.34
CA ALA A 163 54.92 -23.13 11.81
C ALA A 163 56.19 -23.62 12.55
#